data_4ae6cd138d3d38a6c56c144af28caefe
#
_entry.id   4ae6cd138d3d38a6c56c144af28caefe
#
_cell.length_a   1.000
_cell.length_b   1.000
_cell.length_c   1.000
_cell.angle_alpha   90.00
_cell.angle_beta   90.00
_cell.angle_gamma   90.00
#
_symmetry.space_group_name_H-M   'P 1'
#
loop_
_entity.id
_entity.type
_entity.pdbx_description
1 polymer ?
#
loop_
_entity_poly.entity_id
_entity_poly.type
_entity_poly.pdbx_seq_one_letter_code
_entity_poly.pdbx_strand_id
1 'polypeptide(L)'
;LIENNLDGMLVDIDNEKISLGIIGEFNLYNILSVYVFSKILKINKIKSLSIISKIKPPRGRLEYIKSSNGSIGIVDYAHTPNALENVLTSINKIRGDNKIISIIGAGGDRDKSKRPEMGRVAEEYSDYVIVTSDNPRNENEIDIINDIIKGFKTENYMIERDRKKAIINACKNIDNKTILLVAGKGHEDYQIIGNNYIPHNDMEI
;
A
#
# COMPACT_ATOMS: atom_id res chain seq x y z
N LEU A 1 14.94 -14.97 6.19
CA LEU A 1 13.57 -14.78 6.62
C LEU A 1 13.14 -16.05 7.36
N ILE A 2 12.68 -15.92 8.61
CA ILE A 2 12.19 -17.03 9.45
C ILE A 2 10.66 -16.99 9.48
N GLU A 3 10.09 -15.83 9.79
CA GLU A 3 8.65 -15.60 9.83
C GLU A 3 8.30 -14.32 9.08
N ASN A 4 7.12 -14.30 8.47
CA ASN A 4 6.56 -13.14 7.78
C ASN A 4 5.04 -13.14 7.99
N ASN A 5 4.53 -12.15 8.69
CA ASN A 5 3.12 -12.04 9.02
C ASN A 5 2.70 -10.55 9.14
N LEU A 6 1.45 -10.30 9.53
CA LEU A 6 0.88 -8.95 9.67
C LEU A 6 1.44 -8.15 10.87
N ASP A 7 2.26 -8.78 11.73
CA ASP A 7 2.97 -8.12 12.83
C ASP A 7 4.38 -7.69 12.43
N GLY A 8 4.86 -8.16 11.27
CA GLY A 8 6.18 -7.89 10.75
C GLY A 8 6.93 -9.15 10.34
N MET A 9 8.26 -9.08 10.41
CA MET A 9 9.14 -10.18 10.00
C MET A 9 10.09 -10.57 11.14
N LEU A 10 10.33 -11.87 11.32
CA LEU A 10 11.45 -12.40 12.08
C LEU A 10 12.53 -12.84 11.09
N VAL A 11 13.72 -12.31 11.24
CA VAL A 11 14.84 -12.58 10.31
C VAL A 11 16.11 -12.99 11.06
N ASP A 12 16.93 -13.81 10.41
CA ASP A 12 18.29 -14.10 10.87
C ASP A 12 19.28 -13.32 9.99
N ILE A 13 20.08 -12.46 10.59
CA ILE A 13 21.12 -11.67 9.91
C ILE A 13 22.45 -11.93 10.62
N ASP A 14 23.39 -12.59 9.95
CA ASP A 14 24.69 -12.95 10.50
C ASP A 14 24.58 -13.72 11.83
N ASN A 15 23.71 -14.73 11.93
CA ASN A 15 23.42 -15.54 13.11
C ASN A 15 22.80 -14.76 14.29
N GLU A 16 22.19 -13.62 14.03
CA GLU A 16 21.40 -12.87 15.02
C GLU A 16 19.95 -12.79 14.58
N LYS A 17 19.04 -13.28 15.44
CA LYS A 17 17.61 -13.20 15.18
C LYS A 17 17.07 -11.85 15.65
N ILE A 18 16.45 -11.11 14.73
CA ILE A 18 15.83 -9.81 15.02
C ILE A 18 14.41 -9.74 14.49
N SER A 19 13.53 -9.10 15.23
CA SER A 19 12.18 -8.76 14.78
C SER A 19 12.19 -7.38 14.11
N LEU A 20 11.50 -7.29 12.97
CA LEU A 20 11.32 -6.07 12.19
C LEU A 20 9.84 -5.71 12.17
N GLY A 21 9.47 -4.55 12.69
CA GLY A 21 8.09 -4.03 12.67
C GLY A 21 7.67 -3.47 11.30
N ILE A 22 8.10 -4.13 10.23
CA ILE A 22 7.77 -3.78 8.83
C ILE A 22 7.26 -5.02 8.12
N ILE A 23 6.31 -4.84 7.20
CA ILE A 23 5.72 -5.89 6.38
C ILE A 23 6.23 -5.78 4.93
N GLY A 24 6.02 -6.85 4.15
CA GLY A 24 6.44 -6.91 2.75
C GLY A 24 7.88 -7.41 2.58
N GLU A 25 8.02 -8.59 1.98
CA GLU A 25 9.30 -9.26 1.80
C GLU A 25 10.34 -8.40 1.04
N PHE A 26 9.90 -7.55 0.10
CA PHE A 26 10.81 -6.63 -0.59
C PHE A 26 11.49 -5.62 0.35
N ASN A 27 10.88 -5.29 1.49
CA ASN A 27 11.50 -4.43 2.50
C ASN A 27 12.67 -5.11 3.21
N LEU A 28 12.72 -6.45 3.23
CA LEU A 28 13.87 -7.17 3.75
C LEU A 28 15.14 -6.86 2.92
N TYR A 29 15.02 -6.79 1.60
CA TYR A 29 16.16 -6.41 0.74
C TYR A 29 16.62 -4.96 1.01
N ASN A 30 15.69 -4.05 1.28
CA ASN A 30 16.02 -2.68 1.69
C ASN A 30 16.78 -2.68 3.03
N ILE A 31 16.34 -3.45 4.01
CA ILE A 31 17.01 -3.60 5.31
C ILE A 31 18.38 -4.24 5.17
N LEU A 32 18.52 -5.29 4.37
CA LEU A 32 19.82 -5.93 4.12
C LEU A 32 20.80 -4.96 3.47
N SER A 33 20.33 -4.10 2.56
CA SER A 33 21.19 -3.05 1.96
C SER A 33 21.71 -2.07 3.02
N VAL A 34 20.84 -1.64 3.95
CA VAL A 34 21.25 -0.79 5.09
C VAL A 34 22.26 -1.51 5.98
N TYR A 35 22.02 -2.79 6.27
CA TYR A 35 22.95 -3.60 7.08
C TYR A 35 24.31 -3.74 6.41
N VAL A 36 24.37 -4.10 5.12
CA VAL A 36 25.62 -4.21 4.35
C VAL A 36 26.36 -2.87 4.34
N PHE A 37 25.65 -1.76 4.13
CA PHE A 37 26.25 -0.43 4.17
C PHE A 37 26.85 -0.10 5.56
N SER A 38 26.15 -0.49 6.63
CA SER A 38 26.69 -0.32 8.00
C SER A 38 27.99 -1.09 8.22
N LYS A 39 28.14 -2.29 7.64
CA LYS A 39 29.38 -3.08 7.69
C LYS A 39 30.51 -2.39 6.93
N ILE A 40 30.24 -1.81 5.75
CA ILE A 40 31.24 -1.04 4.98
C ILE A 40 31.75 0.15 5.81
N LEU A 41 30.86 0.83 6.53
CA LEU A 41 31.20 1.92 7.45
C LEU A 41 31.82 1.44 8.77
N LYS A 42 32.08 0.14 8.93
CA LYS A 42 32.67 -0.48 10.13
C LYS A 42 31.88 -0.20 11.41
N ILE A 43 30.56 -0.03 11.31
CA ILE A 43 29.68 0.11 12.48
C ILE A 43 29.58 -1.26 13.17
N ASN A 44 29.61 -1.27 14.51
CA ASN A 44 29.48 -2.49 15.29
C ASN A 44 28.20 -3.25 14.94
N LYS A 45 28.29 -4.56 14.75
CA LYS A 45 27.18 -5.46 14.34
C LYS A 45 25.96 -5.31 15.27
N ILE A 46 26.17 -5.47 16.57
CA ILE A 46 25.06 -5.45 17.54
C ILE A 46 24.37 -4.09 17.55
N LYS A 47 25.15 -3.00 17.45
CA LYS A 47 24.61 -1.64 17.37
C LYS A 47 23.78 -1.46 16.08
N SER A 48 24.27 -1.93 14.92
CA SER A 48 23.55 -1.86 13.65
C SER A 48 22.21 -2.62 13.73
N LEU A 49 22.21 -3.86 14.20
CA LEU A 49 21.02 -4.69 14.31
C LEU A 49 20.01 -4.15 15.31
N SER A 50 20.48 -3.60 16.45
CA SER A 50 19.62 -2.93 17.44
C SER A 50 18.93 -1.68 16.89
N ILE A 51 19.57 -0.95 15.95
CA ILE A 51 18.93 0.20 15.28
C ILE A 51 17.96 -0.31 14.23
N ILE A 52 18.36 -1.28 13.42
CA ILE A 52 17.56 -1.87 12.35
C ILE A 52 16.26 -2.45 12.90
N SER A 53 16.29 -3.13 14.05
CA SER A 53 15.07 -3.70 14.67
C SER A 53 14.03 -2.65 15.09
N LYS A 54 14.40 -1.38 15.17
CA LYS A 54 13.51 -0.26 15.56
C LYS A 54 13.03 0.56 14.36
N ILE A 55 13.47 0.20 13.16
CA ILE A 55 13.04 0.93 11.94
C ILE A 55 11.54 0.72 11.74
N LYS A 56 10.85 1.82 11.47
CA LYS A 56 9.45 1.83 11.05
C LYS A 56 9.36 1.97 9.53
N PRO A 57 8.25 1.55 8.90
CA PRO A 57 8.03 1.82 7.49
C PRO A 57 8.14 3.33 7.22
N PRO A 58 8.76 3.74 6.11
CA PRO A 58 8.63 5.13 5.65
C PRO A 58 7.15 5.47 5.40
N ARG A 59 6.77 6.75 5.61
CA ARG A 59 5.40 7.21 5.33
C ARG A 59 4.94 6.78 3.94
N GLY A 60 3.75 6.20 3.88
CA GLY A 60 3.12 5.77 2.64
C GLY A 60 3.85 4.64 1.89
N ARG A 61 4.59 3.79 2.59
CA ARG A 61 5.27 2.61 2.04
C ARG A 61 4.94 1.38 2.90
N LEU A 62 3.88 0.65 2.54
CA LEU A 62 3.29 -0.38 3.39
C LEU A 62 3.16 0.09 4.85
N GLU A 63 2.83 1.36 5.02
CA GLU A 63 2.57 1.94 6.33
C GLU A 63 1.22 1.41 6.80
N TYR A 64 1.17 0.85 8.01
CA TYR A 64 -0.04 0.18 8.46
C TYR A 64 -0.46 0.59 9.86
N ILE A 65 -1.76 0.51 10.11
CA ILE A 65 -2.40 0.67 11.41
C ILE A 65 -3.31 -0.52 11.69
N LYS A 66 -3.42 -0.89 12.95
CA LYS A 66 -4.39 -1.88 13.42
C LYS A 66 -5.52 -1.17 14.15
N SER A 67 -6.73 -1.45 13.72
CA SER A 67 -7.92 -0.95 14.41
C SER A 67 -8.21 -1.75 15.67
N SER A 68 -8.96 -1.16 16.60
CA SER A 68 -9.42 -1.82 17.83
C SER A 68 -10.33 -3.04 17.56
N ASN A 69 -10.99 -3.10 16.41
CA ASN A 69 -11.78 -4.26 16.01
C ASN A 69 -10.94 -5.38 15.38
N GLY A 70 -9.63 -5.17 15.16
CA GLY A 70 -8.72 -6.15 14.56
C GLY A 70 -8.51 -6.01 13.05
N SER A 71 -9.24 -5.14 12.35
CA SER A 71 -8.96 -4.82 10.94
C SER A 71 -7.64 -4.08 10.78
N ILE A 72 -7.06 -4.14 9.59
CA ILE A 72 -5.76 -3.53 9.28
C ILE A 72 -5.92 -2.59 8.11
N GLY A 73 -5.54 -1.32 8.30
CA GLY A 73 -5.39 -0.34 7.23
C GLY A 73 -3.93 -0.29 6.78
N ILE A 74 -3.70 -0.29 5.47
CA ILE A 74 -2.37 -0.18 4.85
C ILE A 74 -2.42 0.96 3.84
N VAL A 75 -1.46 1.89 3.92
CA VAL A 75 -1.29 2.96 2.94
C VAL A 75 0.00 2.75 2.17
N ASP A 76 -0.07 2.80 0.84
CA ASP A 76 1.09 2.62 -0.04
C ASP A 76 1.08 3.57 -1.25
N TYR A 77 2.27 3.92 -1.71
CA TYR A 77 2.49 4.79 -2.88
C TYR A 77 2.37 4.05 -4.23
N ALA A 78 1.96 2.81 -4.25
CA ALA A 78 1.83 2.00 -5.47
C ALA A 78 0.83 2.64 -6.45
N HIS A 79 1.33 3.30 -7.48
CA HIS A 79 0.58 4.03 -8.51
C HIS A 79 0.91 3.54 -9.95
N THR A 80 1.52 2.37 -10.06
CA THR A 80 1.77 1.66 -11.32
C THR A 80 1.31 0.21 -11.20
N PRO A 81 0.97 -0.47 -12.31
CA PRO A 81 0.54 -1.87 -12.26
C PRO A 81 1.52 -2.78 -11.52
N ASN A 82 2.80 -2.73 -11.86
CA ASN A 82 3.82 -3.56 -11.23
C ASN A 82 4.01 -3.26 -9.73
N ALA A 83 3.93 -1.97 -9.32
CA ALA A 83 4.03 -1.61 -7.91
C ALA A 83 2.81 -2.12 -7.13
N LEU A 84 1.61 -1.98 -7.70
CA LEU A 84 0.36 -2.47 -7.10
C LEU A 84 0.37 -4.00 -6.96
N GLU A 85 0.82 -4.71 -8.00
CA GLU A 85 0.99 -6.16 -7.98
C GLU A 85 1.96 -6.62 -6.89
N ASN A 86 3.12 -5.96 -6.76
CA ASN A 86 4.11 -6.28 -5.73
C ASN A 86 3.56 -6.08 -4.31
N VAL A 87 2.83 -4.99 -4.08
CA VAL A 87 2.21 -4.70 -2.79
C VAL A 87 1.13 -5.72 -2.48
N LEU A 88 0.19 -5.95 -3.39
CA LEU A 88 -0.91 -6.90 -3.20
C LEU A 88 -0.41 -8.34 -3.04
N THR A 89 0.57 -8.77 -3.85
CA THR A 89 1.22 -10.08 -3.70
C THR A 89 1.87 -10.23 -2.32
N SER A 90 2.54 -9.17 -1.84
CA SER A 90 3.15 -9.18 -0.50
C SER A 90 2.10 -9.30 0.60
N ILE A 91 0.98 -8.60 0.49
CA ILE A 91 -0.15 -8.68 1.44
C ILE A 91 -0.80 -10.07 1.36
N ASN A 92 -1.02 -10.62 0.15
CA ASN A 92 -1.60 -11.96 -0.03
C ASN A 92 -0.77 -13.07 0.63
N LYS A 93 0.57 -12.95 0.65
CA LYS A 93 1.45 -13.91 1.33
C LYS A 93 1.25 -13.98 2.85
N ILE A 94 0.77 -12.89 3.46
CA ILE A 94 0.68 -12.75 4.93
C ILE A 94 -0.75 -12.55 5.44
N ARG A 95 -1.74 -12.48 4.53
CA ARG A 95 -3.13 -12.16 4.89
C ARG A 95 -3.81 -13.22 5.77
N GLY A 96 -3.37 -14.49 5.73
CA GLY A 96 -4.09 -15.59 6.34
C GLY A 96 -5.54 -15.67 5.83
N ASP A 97 -6.50 -15.73 6.73
CA ASP A 97 -7.95 -15.77 6.40
C ASP A 97 -8.57 -14.38 6.19
N ASN A 98 -7.79 -13.31 6.20
CA ASN A 98 -8.32 -11.98 6.02
C ASN A 98 -8.70 -11.71 4.57
N LYS A 99 -9.78 -10.96 4.35
CA LYS A 99 -10.14 -10.40 3.04
C LYS A 99 -9.29 -9.17 2.74
N ILE A 100 -9.00 -8.95 1.48
CA ILE A 100 -8.33 -7.74 1.00
C ILE A 100 -9.34 -6.88 0.26
N ILE A 101 -9.52 -5.65 0.74
CA ILE A 101 -10.24 -4.59 0.02
C ILE A 101 -9.22 -3.57 -0.43
N SER A 102 -9.18 -3.24 -1.73
CA SER A 102 -8.26 -2.25 -2.26
C SER A 102 -8.99 -0.99 -2.69
N ILE A 103 -8.48 0.17 -2.27
CA ILE A 103 -8.88 1.48 -2.80
C ILE A 103 -7.80 1.92 -3.77
N ILE A 104 -8.15 2.10 -5.04
CA ILE A 104 -7.24 2.49 -6.10
C ILE A 104 -7.76 3.69 -6.89
N GLY A 105 -6.84 4.46 -7.42
CA GLY A 105 -7.10 5.51 -8.39
C GLY A 105 -5.90 5.68 -9.32
N ALA A 106 -6.02 6.52 -10.33
CA ALA A 106 -4.92 6.85 -11.22
C ALA A 106 -4.80 8.36 -11.43
N GLY A 107 -3.57 8.82 -11.69
CA GLY A 107 -3.33 10.23 -11.99
C GLY A 107 -3.76 10.62 -13.39
N GLY A 108 -4.32 11.81 -13.54
CA GLY A 108 -4.52 12.48 -14.81
C GLY A 108 -3.21 13.07 -15.36
N ASP A 109 -3.20 13.41 -16.66
CA ASP A 109 -2.03 13.90 -17.39
C ASP A 109 -0.83 12.94 -17.28
N ARG A 110 -1.13 11.63 -17.31
CA ARG A 110 -0.18 10.52 -17.22
C ARG A 110 -0.52 9.46 -18.26
N ASP A 111 0.32 8.44 -18.35
CA ASP A 111 0.16 7.31 -19.26
C ASP A 111 -1.16 6.56 -18.99
N LYS A 112 -2.11 6.72 -19.93
CA LYS A 112 -3.45 6.14 -19.85
C LYS A 112 -3.44 4.63 -20.03
N SER A 113 -2.44 4.07 -20.73
CA SER A 113 -2.36 2.63 -21.01
C SER A 113 -2.22 1.78 -19.74
N LYS A 114 -1.73 2.38 -18.65
CA LYS A 114 -1.58 1.72 -17.34
C LYS A 114 -2.88 1.58 -16.57
N ARG A 115 -3.91 2.38 -16.87
CA ARG A 115 -5.16 2.42 -16.10
C ARG A 115 -5.91 1.09 -16.13
N PRO A 116 -6.17 0.48 -17.30
CA PRO A 116 -6.81 -0.85 -17.34
C PRO A 116 -5.97 -1.91 -16.64
N GLU A 117 -4.64 -1.87 -16.77
CA GLU A 117 -3.76 -2.81 -16.08
C GLU A 117 -3.82 -2.68 -14.56
N MET A 118 -3.94 -1.46 -14.04
CA MET A 118 -4.14 -1.25 -12.60
C MET A 118 -5.46 -1.85 -12.13
N GLY A 119 -6.54 -1.69 -12.91
CA GLY A 119 -7.84 -2.33 -12.65
C GLY A 119 -7.73 -3.85 -12.61
N ARG A 120 -7.10 -4.44 -13.63
CA ARG A 120 -6.87 -5.89 -13.73
C ARG A 120 -6.10 -6.42 -12.52
N VAL A 121 -4.99 -5.79 -12.17
CA VAL A 121 -4.17 -6.21 -11.03
C VAL A 121 -4.94 -6.08 -9.71
N ALA A 122 -5.65 -4.98 -9.50
CA ALA A 122 -6.45 -4.81 -8.29
C ALA A 122 -7.52 -5.90 -8.15
N GLU A 123 -8.23 -6.22 -9.22
CA GLU A 123 -9.24 -7.28 -9.24
C GLU A 123 -8.64 -8.67 -8.97
N GLU A 124 -7.50 -8.97 -9.61
CA GLU A 124 -6.85 -10.28 -9.51
C GLU A 124 -6.36 -10.61 -8.09
N TYR A 125 -5.91 -9.60 -7.35
CA TYR A 125 -5.25 -9.79 -6.06
C TYR A 125 -6.06 -9.29 -4.86
N SER A 126 -7.28 -8.79 -5.07
CA SER A 126 -8.18 -8.32 -3.99
C SER A 126 -9.51 -9.05 -4.03
N ASP A 127 -10.16 -9.18 -2.88
CA ASP A 127 -11.51 -9.75 -2.79
C ASP A 127 -12.57 -8.72 -3.20
N TYR A 128 -12.27 -7.42 -3.08
CA TYR A 128 -13.12 -6.32 -3.52
C TYR A 128 -12.31 -5.06 -3.83
N VAL A 129 -12.76 -4.25 -4.78
CA VAL A 129 -12.05 -3.04 -5.19
C VAL A 129 -12.96 -1.81 -5.12
N ILE A 130 -12.43 -0.73 -4.57
CA ILE A 130 -13.07 0.59 -4.62
C ILE A 130 -12.24 1.46 -5.56
N VAL A 131 -12.85 1.86 -6.68
CA VAL A 131 -12.21 2.74 -7.66
C VAL A 131 -12.58 4.18 -7.33
N THR A 132 -11.57 5.02 -7.14
CA THR A 132 -11.75 6.41 -6.71
C THR A 132 -10.84 7.38 -7.47
N SER A 133 -11.02 8.68 -7.23
CA SER A 133 -10.12 9.72 -7.74
C SER A 133 -8.77 9.68 -7.01
N ASP A 134 -7.69 9.94 -7.75
CA ASP A 134 -6.36 10.20 -7.21
C ASP A 134 -6.02 11.68 -7.41
N ASN A 135 -5.13 12.04 -8.34
CA ASN A 135 -4.82 13.39 -8.79
C ASN A 135 -5.35 13.58 -10.23
N PRO A 136 -6.62 13.94 -10.45
CA PRO A 136 -7.17 14.04 -11.80
C PRO A 136 -6.50 15.12 -12.65
N ARG A 137 -5.88 16.12 -12.02
CA ARG A 137 -5.25 17.26 -12.71
C ARG A 137 -6.22 17.92 -13.70
N ASN A 138 -5.87 17.98 -14.99
CA ASN A 138 -6.71 18.59 -16.02
C ASN A 138 -7.66 17.60 -16.70
N GLU A 139 -7.60 16.30 -16.39
CA GLU A 139 -8.51 15.30 -16.93
C GLU A 139 -9.80 15.20 -16.11
N ASN A 140 -10.88 14.78 -16.76
CA ASN A 140 -12.11 14.43 -16.07
C ASN A 140 -11.89 13.14 -15.25
N GLU A 141 -12.15 13.18 -13.95
CA GLU A 141 -11.98 12.04 -13.06
C GLU A 141 -12.81 10.81 -13.46
N ILE A 142 -14.01 11.03 -14.05
CA ILE A 142 -14.87 9.93 -14.54
C ILE A 142 -14.19 9.19 -15.69
N ASP A 143 -13.53 9.90 -16.60
CA ASP A 143 -12.83 9.27 -17.72
C ASP A 143 -11.67 8.41 -17.23
N ILE A 144 -10.93 8.88 -16.21
CA ILE A 144 -9.87 8.11 -15.55
C ILE A 144 -10.42 6.84 -14.89
N ILE A 145 -11.51 6.97 -14.15
CA ILE A 145 -12.19 5.84 -13.49
C ILE A 145 -12.67 4.84 -14.54
N ASN A 146 -13.30 5.30 -15.61
CA ASN A 146 -13.75 4.45 -16.71
C ASN A 146 -12.60 3.71 -17.40
N ASP A 147 -11.44 4.34 -17.55
CA ASP A 147 -10.25 3.67 -18.08
C ASP A 147 -9.76 2.56 -17.15
N ILE A 148 -9.78 2.76 -15.83
CA ILE A 148 -9.42 1.71 -14.86
C ILE A 148 -10.41 0.54 -14.94
N ILE A 149 -11.71 0.82 -15.02
CA ILE A 149 -12.77 -0.20 -15.06
C ILE A 149 -12.67 -1.10 -16.28
N LYS A 150 -12.17 -0.62 -17.42
CA LYS A 150 -11.92 -1.45 -18.61
C LYS A 150 -11.03 -2.66 -18.33
N GLY A 151 -10.25 -2.65 -17.27
CA GLY A 151 -9.39 -3.76 -16.85
C GLY A 151 -10.10 -4.85 -16.05
N PHE A 152 -11.30 -4.58 -15.52
CA PHE A 152 -12.08 -5.53 -14.74
C PHE A 152 -12.78 -6.55 -15.63
N LYS A 153 -12.86 -7.79 -15.15
CA LYS A 153 -13.59 -8.90 -15.79
C LYS A 153 -14.90 -9.22 -15.07
N THR A 154 -15.01 -8.78 -13.82
CA THR A 154 -16.19 -9.01 -12.96
C THR A 154 -16.73 -7.69 -12.45
N GLU A 155 -17.85 -7.73 -11.71
CA GLU A 155 -18.44 -6.56 -11.06
C GLU A 155 -18.07 -6.48 -9.56
N ASN A 156 -16.97 -7.11 -9.14
CA ASN A 156 -16.50 -7.09 -7.75
C ASN A 156 -15.81 -5.76 -7.41
N TYR A 157 -16.40 -4.65 -7.82
CA TYR A 157 -15.94 -3.31 -7.51
C TYR A 157 -17.10 -2.34 -7.25
N MET A 158 -16.75 -1.22 -6.64
CA MET A 158 -17.63 -0.04 -6.61
C MET A 158 -16.85 1.21 -7.00
N ILE A 159 -17.58 2.24 -7.36
CA ILE A 159 -17.04 3.56 -7.66
C ILE A 159 -17.46 4.53 -6.56
N GLU A 160 -16.49 5.18 -5.95
CA GLU A 160 -16.71 6.36 -5.12
C GLU A 160 -15.71 7.43 -5.56
N ARG A 161 -16.21 8.48 -6.19
CA ARG A 161 -15.37 9.52 -6.78
C ARG A 161 -14.59 10.32 -5.74
N ASP A 162 -15.23 10.62 -4.62
CA ASP A 162 -14.61 11.31 -3.50
C ASP A 162 -13.72 10.34 -2.70
N ARG A 163 -12.40 10.46 -2.85
CA ARG A 163 -11.43 9.58 -2.20
C ARG A 163 -11.57 9.57 -0.68
N LYS A 164 -11.85 10.72 -0.08
CA LYS A 164 -12.05 10.80 1.37
C LYS A 164 -13.28 10.00 1.78
N LYS A 165 -14.38 10.11 1.04
CA LYS A 165 -15.58 9.29 1.29
C LYS A 165 -15.33 7.81 1.05
N ALA A 166 -14.57 7.46 0.01
CA ALA A 166 -14.20 6.07 -0.27
C ALA A 166 -13.50 5.44 0.94
N ILE A 167 -12.50 6.12 1.51
CA ILE A 167 -11.76 5.66 2.68
C ILE A 167 -12.67 5.58 3.91
N ILE A 168 -13.39 6.64 4.24
CA ILE A 168 -14.29 6.68 5.41
C ILE A 168 -15.35 5.58 5.34
N ASN A 169 -15.98 5.40 4.18
CA ASN A 169 -17.01 4.39 4.01
C ASN A 169 -16.44 2.97 4.09
N ALA A 170 -15.27 2.74 3.51
CA ALA A 170 -14.57 1.47 3.66
C ALA A 170 -14.28 1.19 5.15
N CYS A 171 -13.65 2.12 5.86
CA CYS A 171 -13.31 1.95 7.28
C CYS A 171 -14.53 1.67 8.18
N LYS A 172 -15.72 2.23 7.84
CA LYS A 172 -16.95 1.99 8.60
C LYS A 172 -17.58 0.61 8.37
N ASN A 173 -17.29 0.00 7.21
CA ASN A 173 -17.98 -1.22 6.76
C ASN A 173 -17.11 -2.47 6.79
N ILE A 174 -15.82 -2.37 7.18
CA ILE A 174 -14.92 -3.52 7.29
C ILE A 174 -15.06 -4.21 8.66
N ASP A 175 -14.89 -5.53 8.63
CA ASP A 175 -14.88 -6.39 9.83
C ASP A 175 -13.44 -6.65 10.31
N ASN A 176 -13.33 -7.41 11.39
CA ASN A 176 -12.04 -7.77 12.02
C ASN A 176 -11.18 -8.72 11.17
N LYS A 177 -11.70 -9.23 10.07
CA LYS A 177 -10.99 -10.09 9.11
C LYS A 177 -10.74 -9.35 7.79
N THR A 178 -10.50 -8.06 7.84
CA THR A 178 -10.30 -7.26 6.64
C THR A 178 -8.96 -6.52 6.68
N ILE A 179 -8.24 -6.58 5.58
CA ILE A 179 -7.11 -5.73 5.26
C ILE A 179 -7.59 -4.72 4.23
N LEU A 180 -7.55 -3.44 4.56
CA LEU A 180 -7.87 -2.33 3.67
C LEU A 180 -6.57 -1.74 3.13
N LEU A 181 -6.30 -1.95 1.84
CA LEU A 181 -5.20 -1.29 1.15
C LEU A 181 -5.68 0.01 0.51
N VAL A 182 -5.06 1.13 0.84
CA VAL A 182 -5.26 2.43 0.18
C VAL A 182 -4.00 2.72 -0.64
N ALA A 183 -4.09 2.56 -1.97
CA ALA A 183 -2.95 2.66 -2.86
C ALA A 183 -2.99 3.95 -3.72
N GLY A 184 -1.81 4.42 -4.11
CA GLY A 184 -1.59 5.50 -5.07
C GLY A 184 -0.89 6.72 -4.48
N LYS A 185 -1.43 7.31 -3.41
CA LYS A 185 -0.92 8.56 -2.84
C LYS A 185 0.21 8.37 -1.82
N GLY A 186 0.17 7.29 -1.07
CA GLY A 186 1.19 7.02 -0.05
C GLY A 186 1.38 8.20 0.90
N HIS A 187 2.53 8.87 0.82
CA HIS A 187 2.92 10.00 1.67
C HIS A 187 2.44 11.38 1.17
N GLU A 188 1.73 11.45 0.05
CA GLU A 188 1.21 12.73 -0.45
C GLU A 188 0.17 13.32 0.49
N ASP A 189 0.34 14.61 0.84
CA ASP A 189 -0.55 15.35 1.74
C ASP A 189 -1.55 16.23 0.97
N TYR A 190 -1.77 15.96 -0.31
CA TYR A 190 -2.64 16.75 -1.18
C TYR A 190 -3.26 15.92 -2.30
N GLN A 191 -4.33 16.46 -2.87
CA GLN A 191 -4.93 16.02 -4.14
C GLN A 191 -4.87 17.16 -5.14
N ILE A 192 -4.51 16.89 -6.40
CA ILE A 192 -4.41 17.89 -7.46
C ILE A 192 -5.65 17.83 -8.33
N ILE A 193 -6.47 18.90 -8.32
CA ILE A 193 -7.65 19.07 -9.17
C ILE A 193 -7.47 20.35 -9.99
N GLY A 194 -7.33 20.22 -11.31
CA GLY A 194 -6.86 21.33 -12.14
C GLY A 194 -5.49 21.79 -11.68
N ASN A 195 -5.37 23.06 -11.39
CA ASN A 195 -4.17 23.69 -10.83
C ASN A 195 -4.19 23.82 -9.29
N ASN A 196 -5.21 23.30 -8.62
CA ASN A 196 -5.38 23.45 -7.19
C ASN A 196 -4.82 22.27 -6.43
N TYR A 197 -4.06 22.53 -5.37
CA TYR A 197 -3.60 21.56 -4.39
C TYR A 197 -4.57 21.59 -3.19
N ILE A 198 -5.35 20.52 -3.04
CA ILE A 198 -6.34 20.39 -1.97
C ILE A 198 -5.73 19.50 -0.88
N PRO A 199 -5.68 19.93 0.39
CA PRO A 199 -5.17 19.10 1.49
C PRO A 199 -5.89 17.76 1.57
N HIS A 200 -5.11 16.68 1.60
CA HIS A 200 -5.61 15.31 1.66
C HIS A 200 -4.49 14.39 2.17
N ASN A 201 -4.79 13.51 3.10
CA ASN A 201 -3.84 12.53 3.62
C ASN A 201 -4.57 11.22 3.91
N ASP A 202 -4.24 10.16 3.16
CA ASP A 202 -4.91 8.87 3.27
C ASP A 202 -4.79 8.25 4.68
N MET A 203 -3.67 8.45 5.37
CA MET A 203 -3.41 7.87 6.69
C MET A 203 -4.15 8.61 7.82
N GLU A 204 -4.43 9.90 7.64
CA GLU A 204 -5.11 10.73 8.66
C GLU A 204 -6.65 10.66 8.57
N ILE A 205 -7.18 10.11 7.47
CA ILE A 205 -8.61 9.91 7.26
C ILE A 205 -9.09 8.67 7.97
#